data_8f35c3da430c1d4be106086cdb31f25f
#
_entry.id   8f35c3da430c1d4be106086cdb31f25f
#
_cell.length_a   1.000
_cell.length_b   1.000
_cell.length_c   1.000
_cell.angle_alpha   90.00
_cell.angle_beta   90.00
_cell.angle_gamma   90.00
#
_symmetry.space_group_name_H-M   'P 1'
#
loop_
_entity.id
_entity.type
_entity.pdbx_description
1 polymer ?
#
loop_
_entity_poly.entity_id
_entity_poly.type
_entity_poly.pdbx_seq_one_letter_code
_entity_poly.pdbx_strand_id
1 'polypeptide(L)'
;VIDLDAVIQNAKYMSKIANKEDIELYYMLKQIGRNPFIARAIAENTDIKKAVVVDYKEALRMMEEGLSLGNVGHLVQIPDALLEKIISYGTDYITVYSLEKVQQIIRVANRLKKHQKLLLKVIEKDDNIYDGQYGGFHLSDLNDVIAIVKESEWVEIGGLTSFPCFLFDGKENITPTNNMTTVRRAKEILEKEGIQPI
;
A
#
# COMPACT_ATOMS: atom_id res chain seq x y z
N VAL A 1 -14.61 -21.71 -12.46
CA VAL A 1 -13.42 -21.94 -13.30
C VAL A 1 -12.80 -20.60 -13.60
N ILE A 2 -11.48 -20.49 -13.46
CA ILE A 2 -10.71 -19.31 -13.84
C ILE A 2 -9.87 -19.66 -15.05
N ASP A 3 -9.99 -18.86 -16.12
CA ASP A 3 -9.14 -18.93 -17.29
C ASP A 3 -7.84 -18.19 -17.01
N LEU A 4 -6.76 -18.94 -16.75
CA LEU A 4 -5.48 -18.38 -16.34
C LEU A 4 -4.78 -17.65 -17.49
N ASP A 5 -4.94 -18.10 -18.72
CA ASP A 5 -4.35 -17.45 -19.88
C ASP A 5 -4.98 -16.08 -20.12
N ALA A 6 -6.31 -15.96 -19.94
CA ALA A 6 -7.01 -14.69 -20.00
C ALA A 6 -6.55 -13.74 -18.87
N VAL A 7 -6.35 -14.24 -17.65
CA VAL A 7 -5.82 -13.45 -16.52
C VAL A 7 -4.43 -12.90 -16.87
N ILE A 8 -3.52 -13.74 -17.37
CA ILE A 8 -2.17 -13.34 -17.74
C ILE A 8 -2.17 -12.32 -18.89
N GLN A 9 -3.00 -12.54 -19.91
CA GLN A 9 -3.12 -11.60 -21.04
C GLN A 9 -3.62 -10.23 -20.58
N ASN A 10 -4.65 -10.19 -19.75
CA ASN A 10 -5.17 -8.94 -19.18
C ASN A 10 -4.13 -8.22 -18.33
N ALA A 11 -3.42 -8.96 -17.48
CA ALA A 11 -2.36 -8.39 -16.63
C ALA A 11 -1.21 -7.82 -17.49
N LYS A 12 -0.79 -8.51 -18.57
CA LYS A 12 0.20 -7.98 -19.52
C LYS A 12 -0.27 -6.70 -20.20
N TYR A 13 -1.54 -6.64 -20.59
CA TYR A 13 -2.11 -5.45 -21.22
C TYR A 13 -2.10 -4.25 -20.25
N MET A 14 -2.54 -4.46 -19.00
CA MET A 14 -2.52 -3.42 -17.95
C MET A 14 -1.09 -2.96 -17.65
N SER A 15 -0.16 -3.89 -17.48
CA SER A 15 1.25 -3.60 -17.23
C SER A 15 1.87 -2.75 -18.34
N LYS A 16 1.57 -3.07 -19.61
CA LYS A 16 2.05 -2.29 -20.76
C LYS A 16 1.55 -0.84 -20.75
N ILE A 17 0.33 -0.60 -20.29
CA ILE A 17 -0.22 0.76 -20.16
C ILE A 17 0.44 1.49 -19.00
N ALA A 18 0.50 0.86 -17.83
CA ALA A 18 1.08 1.42 -16.62
C ALA A 18 2.56 1.80 -16.81
N ASN A 19 3.35 0.95 -17.47
CA ASN A 19 4.76 1.22 -17.75
C ASN A 19 5.00 2.44 -18.65
N LYS A 20 4.04 2.82 -19.50
CA LYS A 20 4.14 4.04 -20.31
C LYS A 20 3.99 5.31 -19.50
N GLU A 21 3.29 5.22 -18.39
CA GLU A 21 2.98 6.32 -17.47
C GLU A 21 3.85 6.29 -16.21
N ASP A 22 4.89 5.44 -16.19
CA ASP A 22 5.77 5.24 -15.03
C ASP A 22 5.01 4.84 -13.76
N ILE A 23 4.00 3.97 -13.92
CA ILE A 23 3.17 3.46 -12.82
C ILE A 23 3.56 2.01 -12.51
N GLU A 24 4.02 1.74 -11.29
CA GLU A 24 4.22 0.38 -10.79
C GLU A 24 2.89 -0.23 -10.36
N LEU A 25 2.58 -1.43 -10.87
CA LEU A 25 1.39 -2.18 -10.51
C LEU A 25 1.71 -3.29 -9.50
N TYR A 26 0.82 -3.45 -8.53
CA TYR A 26 0.79 -4.59 -7.63
C TYR A 26 -0.48 -5.41 -7.85
N TYR A 27 -0.38 -6.73 -7.80
CA TYR A 27 -1.57 -7.58 -7.89
C TYR A 27 -2.26 -7.72 -6.53
N MET A 28 -3.60 -7.82 -6.53
CA MET A 28 -4.43 -8.09 -5.35
C MET A 28 -5.33 -9.30 -5.59
N LEU A 29 -5.30 -10.28 -4.70
CA LEU A 29 -5.99 -11.55 -4.87
C LEU A 29 -7.19 -11.75 -3.96
N LYS A 30 -7.58 -10.75 -3.17
CA LYS A 30 -8.68 -10.92 -2.19
C LYS A 30 -9.98 -11.37 -2.84
N GLN A 31 -10.29 -10.92 -4.06
CA GLN A 31 -11.51 -11.26 -4.79
C GLN A 31 -11.52 -12.68 -5.36
N ILE A 32 -10.37 -13.32 -5.48
CA ILE A 32 -10.21 -14.65 -6.07
C ILE A 32 -9.62 -15.66 -5.08
N GLY A 33 -9.96 -15.50 -3.80
CA GLY A 33 -9.65 -16.45 -2.75
C GLY A 33 -8.19 -16.46 -2.29
N ARG A 34 -7.43 -15.39 -2.56
CA ARG A 34 -6.02 -15.26 -2.15
C ARG A 34 -5.15 -16.44 -2.62
N ASN A 35 -5.40 -16.92 -3.83
CA ASN A 35 -4.77 -18.12 -4.36
C ASN A 35 -3.32 -17.83 -4.82
N PRO A 36 -2.30 -18.41 -4.18
CA PRO A 36 -0.91 -18.13 -4.51
C PRO A 36 -0.48 -18.69 -5.87
N PHE A 37 -1.18 -19.69 -6.40
CA PHE A 37 -0.93 -20.19 -7.75
C PHE A 37 -1.21 -19.10 -8.82
N ILE A 38 -2.31 -18.35 -8.67
CA ILE A 38 -2.62 -17.23 -9.57
C ILE A 38 -1.60 -16.10 -9.38
N ALA A 39 -1.22 -15.81 -8.12
CA ALA A 39 -0.16 -14.83 -7.82
C ALA A 39 1.13 -15.14 -8.57
N ARG A 40 1.58 -16.39 -8.46
CA ARG A 40 2.80 -16.88 -9.13
C ARG A 40 2.69 -16.75 -10.64
N ALA A 41 1.57 -17.16 -11.21
CA ALA A 41 1.35 -17.06 -12.64
C ALA A 41 1.41 -15.61 -13.16
N ILE A 42 0.84 -14.65 -12.43
CA ILE A 42 0.96 -13.22 -12.76
C ILE A 42 2.42 -12.77 -12.63
N ALA A 43 3.07 -13.04 -11.51
CA ALA A 43 4.43 -12.60 -11.23
C ALA A 43 5.47 -13.16 -12.22
N GLU A 44 5.32 -14.40 -12.65
CA GLU A 44 6.24 -15.05 -13.60
C GLU A 44 6.04 -14.59 -15.05
N ASN A 45 4.81 -14.25 -15.44
CA ASN A 45 4.45 -13.96 -16.82
C ASN A 45 4.24 -12.49 -17.16
N THR A 46 4.33 -11.58 -16.17
CA THR A 46 4.12 -10.13 -16.38
C THR A 46 5.19 -9.31 -15.65
N ASP A 47 5.18 -7.99 -15.81
CA ASP A 47 6.00 -7.08 -15.01
C ASP A 47 5.42 -6.78 -13.63
N ILE A 48 4.22 -7.27 -13.33
CA ILE A 48 3.58 -7.11 -12.02
C ILE A 48 4.12 -8.17 -11.07
N LYS A 49 5.14 -7.83 -10.30
CA LYS A 49 5.96 -8.80 -9.54
C LYS A 49 5.54 -8.98 -8.10
N LYS A 50 4.82 -8.02 -7.51
CA LYS A 50 4.60 -7.93 -6.07
C LYS A 50 3.12 -7.88 -5.72
N ALA A 51 2.79 -8.39 -4.55
CA ALA A 51 1.43 -8.38 -4.01
C ALA A 51 1.14 -7.11 -3.20
N VAL A 52 -0.04 -6.52 -3.38
CA VAL A 52 -0.66 -5.74 -2.33
C VAL A 52 -1.62 -6.63 -1.56
N VAL A 53 -1.44 -6.74 -0.26
CA VAL A 53 -2.23 -7.64 0.60
C VAL A 53 -3.10 -6.85 1.57
N VAL A 54 -4.33 -7.29 1.72
CA VAL A 54 -5.33 -6.56 2.52
C VAL A 54 -5.17 -6.80 4.01
N ASP A 55 -4.61 -7.96 4.39
CA ASP A 55 -4.38 -8.33 5.78
C ASP A 55 -3.09 -9.13 5.95
N TYR A 56 -2.67 -9.28 7.21
CA TYR A 56 -1.46 -9.99 7.56
C TYR A 56 -1.51 -11.51 7.26
N LYS A 57 -2.69 -12.13 7.24
CA LYS A 57 -2.84 -13.55 6.92
C LYS A 57 -2.54 -13.81 5.45
N GLU A 58 -3.00 -12.90 4.58
CA GLU A 58 -2.66 -12.94 3.17
C GLU A 58 -1.14 -12.72 2.97
N ALA A 59 -0.54 -11.77 3.72
CA ALA A 59 0.91 -11.58 3.69
C ALA A 59 1.66 -12.86 4.06
N LEU A 60 1.30 -13.51 5.17
CA LEU A 60 1.92 -14.75 5.60
C LEU A 60 1.79 -15.86 4.52
N ARG A 61 0.63 -15.95 3.88
CA ARG A 61 0.41 -16.91 2.81
C ARG A 61 1.32 -16.65 1.59
N MET A 62 1.47 -15.40 1.19
CA MET A 62 2.39 -15.05 0.10
C MET A 62 3.84 -15.34 0.48
N MET A 63 4.23 -15.05 1.71
CA MET A 63 5.58 -15.33 2.24
C MET A 63 5.90 -16.84 2.26
N GLU A 64 4.96 -17.68 2.66
CA GLU A 64 5.10 -19.15 2.65
C GLU A 64 5.39 -19.70 1.25
N GLU A 65 4.85 -19.05 0.24
CA GLU A 65 5.04 -19.39 -1.16
C GLU A 65 6.26 -18.69 -1.81
N GLY A 66 7.00 -17.89 -1.05
CA GLY A 66 8.17 -17.16 -1.55
C GLY A 66 7.82 -16.02 -2.53
N LEU A 67 6.60 -15.47 -2.45
CA LEU A 67 6.14 -14.39 -3.31
C LEU A 67 6.45 -13.02 -2.72
N SER A 68 6.86 -12.08 -3.56
CA SER A 68 7.25 -10.74 -3.13
C SER A 68 6.05 -9.90 -2.68
N LEU A 69 6.26 -9.13 -1.62
CA LEU A 69 5.28 -8.20 -1.07
C LEU A 69 5.60 -6.75 -1.51
N GLY A 70 4.62 -6.07 -2.07
CA GLY A 70 4.71 -4.65 -2.40
C GLY A 70 4.14 -3.78 -1.27
N ASN A 71 2.92 -4.08 -0.81
CA ASN A 71 2.31 -3.32 0.29
C ASN A 71 1.53 -4.23 1.24
N VAL A 72 1.75 -4.04 2.54
CA VAL A 72 1.03 -4.76 3.60
C VAL A 72 0.31 -3.76 4.51
N GLY A 73 -0.86 -4.12 5.02
CA GLY A 73 -1.60 -3.29 5.96
C GLY A 73 -2.65 -2.38 5.32
N HIS A 74 -2.97 -2.60 4.05
CA HIS A 74 -3.89 -1.74 3.30
C HIS A 74 -5.30 -1.63 3.94
N LEU A 75 -5.86 -2.70 4.49
CA LEU A 75 -7.16 -2.67 5.19
C LEU A 75 -7.04 -3.07 6.66
N VAL A 76 -6.14 -3.99 7.00
CA VAL A 76 -5.95 -4.47 8.36
C VAL A 76 -4.51 -4.25 8.77
N GLN A 77 -4.31 -3.51 9.84
CA GLN A 77 -2.97 -3.23 10.36
C GLN A 77 -2.28 -4.51 10.85
N ILE A 78 -0.97 -4.56 10.68
CA ILE A 78 -0.14 -5.69 11.09
C ILE A 78 -0.15 -5.77 12.63
N PRO A 79 -0.48 -6.92 13.25
CA PRO A 79 -0.28 -7.12 14.68
C PRO A 79 1.19 -6.96 15.08
N ASP A 80 1.44 -6.37 16.24
CA ASP A 80 2.81 -6.09 16.72
C ASP A 80 3.70 -7.33 16.71
N ALA A 81 3.17 -8.47 17.13
CA ALA A 81 3.88 -9.75 17.13
C ALA A 81 4.36 -10.23 15.75
N LEU A 82 3.80 -9.67 14.66
CA LEU A 82 4.14 -10.05 13.29
C LEU A 82 4.98 -9.01 12.55
N LEU A 83 5.16 -7.81 13.11
CA LEU A 83 5.94 -6.74 12.48
C LEU A 83 7.37 -7.20 12.17
N GLU A 84 8.03 -7.85 13.13
CA GLU A 84 9.40 -8.35 12.93
C GLU A 84 9.48 -9.34 11.76
N LYS A 85 8.54 -10.27 11.69
CA LYS A 85 8.51 -11.29 10.64
C LYS A 85 8.30 -10.66 9.26
N ILE A 86 7.38 -9.70 9.13
CA ILE A 86 7.04 -9.05 7.87
C ILE A 86 8.17 -8.11 7.42
N ILE A 87 8.71 -7.29 8.31
CA ILE A 87 9.85 -6.40 8.00
C ILE A 87 11.10 -7.21 7.66
N SER A 88 11.35 -8.34 8.36
CA SER A 88 12.48 -9.23 8.07
C SER A 88 12.36 -9.89 6.71
N TYR A 89 11.17 -10.30 6.30
CA TYR A 89 10.91 -10.85 4.96
C TYR A 89 11.18 -9.81 3.87
N GLY A 90 10.68 -8.61 4.08
CA GLY A 90 10.78 -7.49 3.16
C GLY A 90 9.45 -7.24 2.45
N THR A 91 9.00 -6.02 2.55
CA THR A 91 7.91 -5.44 1.75
C THR A 91 8.33 -4.04 1.36
N ASP A 92 7.91 -3.57 0.18
CA ASP A 92 8.25 -2.21 -0.23
C ASP A 92 7.62 -1.20 0.72
N TYR A 93 6.34 -1.39 1.04
CA TYR A 93 5.57 -0.45 1.85
C TYR A 93 4.79 -1.16 2.94
N ILE A 94 4.63 -0.48 4.07
CA ILE A 94 3.61 -0.79 5.08
C ILE A 94 2.66 0.40 5.15
N THR A 95 1.37 0.16 4.90
CA THR A 95 0.34 1.17 5.08
C THR A 95 0.04 1.35 6.57
N VAL A 96 0.04 2.59 7.04
CA VAL A 96 -0.19 2.96 8.44
C VAL A 96 -1.34 3.94 8.59
N TYR A 97 -2.08 3.82 9.71
CA TYR A 97 -3.29 4.57 10.00
C TYR A 97 -3.18 5.43 11.26
N SER A 98 -2.16 5.22 12.07
CA SER A 98 -1.99 5.89 13.35
C SER A 98 -0.53 6.09 13.72
N LEU A 99 -0.28 7.11 14.51
CA LEU A 99 1.04 7.43 15.05
C LEU A 99 1.61 6.28 15.90
N GLU A 100 0.75 5.61 16.66
CA GLU A 100 1.15 4.44 17.43
C GLU A 100 1.75 3.34 16.56
N LYS A 101 1.12 3.04 15.42
CA LYS A 101 1.64 2.03 14.48
C LYS A 101 2.96 2.48 13.84
N VAL A 102 3.10 3.75 13.50
CA VAL A 102 4.38 4.32 13.03
C VAL A 102 5.49 4.08 14.07
N GLN A 103 5.26 4.41 15.34
CA GLN A 103 6.23 4.20 16.41
C GLN A 103 6.57 2.72 16.62
N GLN A 104 5.59 1.82 16.51
CA GLN A 104 5.83 0.37 16.59
C GLN A 104 6.76 -0.10 15.47
N ILE A 105 6.52 0.35 14.24
CA ILE A 105 7.37 0.00 13.08
C ILE A 105 8.78 0.58 13.26
N ILE A 106 8.92 1.83 13.71
CA ILE A 106 10.23 2.45 13.99
C ILE A 106 11.02 1.62 14.99
N ARG A 107 10.41 1.21 16.11
CA ARG A 107 11.09 0.36 17.11
C ARG A 107 11.59 -0.96 16.51
N VAL A 108 10.78 -1.60 15.68
CA VAL A 108 11.15 -2.89 15.06
C VAL A 108 12.22 -2.69 13.98
N ALA A 109 12.06 -1.73 13.09
CA ALA A 109 13.00 -1.43 12.02
C ALA A 109 14.38 -1.04 12.57
N ASN A 110 14.43 -0.18 13.60
CA ASN A 110 15.67 0.21 14.28
C ASN A 110 16.37 -1.00 14.92
N ARG A 111 15.62 -1.91 15.57
CA ARG A 111 16.18 -3.13 16.17
C ARG A 111 16.75 -4.08 15.11
N LEU A 112 16.06 -4.22 13.98
CA LEU A 112 16.46 -5.07 12.87
C LEU A 112 17.54 -4.44 11.99
N LYS A 113 17.73 -3.13 12.07
CA LYS A 113 18.55 -2.32 11.14
C LYS A 113 18.12 -2.56 9.69
N LYS A 114 16.81 -2.56 9.45
CA LYS A 114 16.20 -2.74 8.13
C LYS A 114 15.38 -1.53 7.74
N HIS A 115 15.66 -1.01 6.55
CA HIS A 115 14.87 0.08 5.98
C HIS A 115 13.44 -0.37 5.69
N GLN A 116 12.48 0.48 6.03
CA GLN A 116 11.06 0.29 5.77
C GLN A 116 10.41 1.59 5.34
N LYS A 117 9.76 1.55 4.18
CA LYS A 117 8.93 2.66 3.69
C LYS A 117 7.51 2.55 4.21
N LEU A 118 6.92 3.69 4.53
CA LEU A 118 5.54 3.81 4.96
C LEU A 118 4.68 4.45 3.88
N LEU A 119 3.46 3.93 3.69
CA LEU A 119 2.38 4.65 3.04
C LEU A 119 1.47 5.21 4.14
N LEU A 120 1.37 6.53 4.22
CA LEU A 120 0.45 7.17 5.15
C LEU A 120 -0.95 7.18 4.54
N LYS A 121 -1.90 6.51 5.18
CA LYS A 121 -3.30 6.64 4.78
C LYS A 121 -3.83 7.96 5.30
N VAL A 122 -4.28 8.82 4.39
CA VAL A 122 -4.85 10.12 4.71
C VAL A 122 -6.36 10.13 4.50
N ILE A 123 -7.07 10.83 5.38
CA ILE A 123 -8.52 10.99 5.35
C ILE A 123 -8.91 12.39 5.84
N GLU A 124 -10.02 12.92 5.30
CA GLU A 124 -10.69 14.12 5.80
C GLU A 124 -12.19 13.90 5.89
N LYS A 125 -12.88 14.81 6.57
CA LYS A 125 -14.30 14.69 6.91
C LYS A 125 -15.20 14.43 5.69
N ASP A 126 -14.86 15.04 4.55
CA ASP A 126 -15.69 14.98 3.34
C ASP A 126 -15.23 13.89 2.35
N ASP A 127 -14.28 13.05 2.77
CA ASP A 127 -13.81 11.94 1.96
C ASP A 127 -14.84 10.81 1.89
N ASN A 128 -14.83 10.10 0.78
CA ASN A 128 -15.56 8.86 0.63
C ASN A 128 -14.88 7.78 1.48
N ILE A 129 -15.57 7.24 2.47
CA ILE A 129 -15.04 6.18 3.33
C ILE A 129 -16.03 5.04 3.36
N TYR A 130 -15.58 3.83 3.06
CA TYR A 130 -16.39 2.63 3.19
C TYR A 130 -16.51 2.23 4.66
N ASP A 131 -17.65 1.61 5.00
CA ASP A 131 -17.90 1.12 6.35
C ASP A 131 -16.77 0.23 6.86
N GLY A 132 -16.31 0.51 8.09
CA GLY A 132 -15.20 -0.20 8.72
C GLY A 132 -13.80 0.25 8.30
N GLN A 133 -13.65 1.29 7.44
CA GLN A 133 -12.35 1.76 6.95
C GLN A 133 -12.00 3.18 7.42
N TYR A 134 -12.43 3.56 8.61
CA TYR A 134 -12.35 4.93 9.14
C TYR A 134 -10.95 5.37 9.61
N GLY A 135 -9.96 4.48 9.68
CA GLY A 135 -8.61 4.82 10.13
C GLY A 135 -7.83 5.62 9.08
N GLY A 136 -6.96 6.50 9.55
CA GLY A 136 -6.08 7.33 8.73
C GLY A 136 -5.65 8.59 9.45
N PHE A 137 -4.69 9.32 8.89
CA PHE A 137 -4.22 10.60 9.40
C PHE A 137 -5.03 11.74 8.79
N HIS A 138 -5.44 12.70 9.61
CA HIS A 138 -5.89 13.98 9.11
C HIS A 138 -4.69 14.83 8.64
N LEU A 139 -4.93 15.79 7.77
CA LEU A 139 -3.86 16.69 7.30
C LEU A 139 -3.16 17.43 8.44
N SER A 140 -3.90 17.73 9.53
CA SER A 140 -3.36 18.32 10.74
C SER A 140 -2.31 17.47 11.47
N ASP A 141 -2.39 16.15 11.31
CA ASP A 141 -1.55 15.19 12.03
C ASP A 141 -0.22 14.92 11.33
N LEU A 142 -0.11 15.33 10.05
CA LEU A 142 1.03 14.96 9.20
C LEU A 142 2.35 15.53 9.70
N ASN A 143 2.36 16.75 10.26
CA ASN A 143 3.59 17.36 10.77
C ASN A 143 4.17 16.54 11.94
N ASP A 144 3.32 16.03 12.83
CA ASP A 144 3.75 15.19 13.96
C ASP A 144 4.31 13.84 13.45
N VAL A 145 3.64 13.23 12.47
CA VAL A 145 4.11 11.99 11.85
C VAL A 145 5.46 12.20 11.15
N ILE A 146 5.61 13.28 10.38
CA ILE A 146 6.84 13.63 9.68
C ILE A 146 8.00 13.83 10.69
N ALA A 147 7.75 14.59 11.78
CA ALA A 147 8.76 14.84 12.80
C ALA A 147 9.29 13.53 13.39
N ILE A 148 8.39 12.62 13.77
CA ILE A 148 8.75 11.34 14.39
C ILE A 148 9.48 10.42 13.39
N VAL A 149 9.06 10.37 12.13
CA VAL A 149 9.74 9.53 11.11
C VAL A 149 11.12 10.09 10.79
N LYS A 150 11.30 11.41 10.73
CA LYS A 150 12.62 12.05 10.49
C LYS A 150 13.67 11.73 11.57
N GLU A 151 13.25 11.34 12.77
CA GLU A 151 14.16 10.90 13.83
C GLU A 151 14.70 9.47 13.63
N SER A 152 14.14 8.70 12.70
CA SER A 152 14.53 7.32 12.44
C SER A 152 15.49 7.23 11.26
N GLU A 153 16.59 6.50 11.44
CA GLU A 153 17.51 6.15 10.37
C GLU A 153 16.94 5.06 9.44
N TRP A 154 15.97 4.27 9.94
CA TRP A 154 15.51 3.02 9.29
C TRP A 154 14.09 3.07 8.77
N VAL A 155 13.39 4.18 8.96
CA VAL A 155 12.01 4.34 8.47
C VAL A 155 11.88 5.65 7.72
N GLU A 156 11.22 5.60 6.58
CA GLU A 156 10.93 6.77 5.76
C GLU A 156 9.47 6.79 5.28
N ILE A 157 8.96 7.98 5.01
CA ILE A 157 7.67 8.14 4.33
C ILE A 157 7.92 7.98 2.83
N GLY A 158 7.46 6.86 2.26
CA GLY A 158 7.59 6.58 0.84
C GLY A 158 6.44 7.12 0.02
N GLY A 159 5.26 7.32 0.63
CA GLY A 159 4.12 7.82 -0.11
C GLY A 159 2.85 7.99 0.72
N LEU A 160 1.78 8.29 0.00
CA LEU A 160 0.45 8.52 0.54
C LEU A 160 -0.54 7.52 -0.06
N THR A 161 -1.60 7.22 0.68
CA THR A 161 -2.71 6.42 0.17
C THR A 161 -4.04 6.92 0.71
N SER A 162 -5.08 6.81 -0.09
CA SER A 162 -6.48 6.98 0.31
C SER A 162 -7.36 6.13 -0.58
N PHE A 163 -8.56 5.78 -0.13
CA PHE A 163 -9.43 4.90 -0.88
C PHE A 163 -10.91 5.17 -0.57
N PRO A 164 -11.72 5.34 -1.63
CA PRO A 164 -11.38 5.34 -3.06
C PRO A 164 -10.97 6.73 -3.56
N CYS A 165 -9.88 6.85 -4.35
CA CYS A 165 -9.51 8.11 -5.00
C CYS A 165 -10.29 8.36 -6.29
N PHE A 166 -10.76 7.29 -6.93
CA PHE A 166 -11.54 7.34 -8.17
C PHE A 166 -12.72 6.39 -8.09
N LEU A 167 -13.82 6.78 -8.71
CA LEU A 167 -15.02 5.96 -8.87
C LEU A 167 -15.35 5.81 -10.36
N PHE A 168 -15.71 4.58 -10.74
CA PHE A 168 -16.20 4.25 -12.07
C PHE A 168 -17.73 4.22 -12.07
N ASP A 169 -18.36 4.86 -13.04
CA ASP A 169 -19.82 4.98 -13.14
C ASP A 169 -20.52 3.72 -13.70
N GLY A 170 -19.73 2.68 -13.99
CA GLY A 170 -20.23 1.44 -14.59
C GLY A 170 -20.45 1.52 -16.10
N LYS A 171 -20.10 2.65 -16.74
CA LYS A 171 -20.25 2.87 -18.18
C LYS A 171 -18.89 3.21 -18.80
N GLU A 172 -18.52 4.48 -18.79
CA GLU A 172 -17.31 4.94 -19.48
C GLU A 172 -16.48 5.93 -18.65
N ASN A 173 -17.01 6.49 -17.57
CA ASN A 173 -16.36 7.58 -16.86
C ASN A 173 -15.71 7.13 -15.55
N ILE A 174 -14.51 7.63 -15.33
CA ILE A 174 -13.81 7.56 -14.06
C ILE A 174 -13.73 8.98 -13.51
N THR A 175 -14.27 9.20 -12.31
CA THR A 175 -14.28 10.51 -11.66
C THR A 175 -13.46 10.49 -10.38
N PRO A 176 -12.64 11.53 -10.11
CA PRO A 176 -11.96 11.65 -8.84
C PRO A 176 -12.97 11.93 -7.71
N THR A 177 -12.67 11.41 -6.53
CA THR A 177 -13.40 11.68 -5.29
C THR A 177 -12.73 12.79 -4.48
N ASN A 178 -13.33 13.19 -3.36
CA ASN A 178 -12.68 14.12 -2.43
C ASN A 178 -11.37 13.56 -1.86
N ASN A 179 -11.26 12.23 -1.70
CA ASN A 179 -10.02 11.57 -1.28
C ASN A 179 -8.82 11.97 -2.15
N MET A 180 -9.04 12.15 -3.47
CA MET A 180 -7.95 12.60 -4.35
C MET A 180 -7.50 14.03 -4.02
N THR A 181 -8.42 14.89 -3.62
CA THR A 181 -8.09 16.25 -3.15
C THR A 181 -7.32 16.21 -1.83
N THR A 182 -7.74 15.34 -0.90
CA THR A 182 -7.03 15.11 0.37
C THR A 182 -5.60 14.62 0.14
N VAL A 183 -5.42 13.64 -0.76
CA VAL A 183 -4.08 13.12 -1.11
C VAL A 183 -3.20 14.24 -1.71
N ARG A 184 -3.73 15.07 -2.62
CA ARG A 184 -2.98 16.19 -3.20
C ARG A 184 -2.52 17.20 -2.14
N ARG A 185 -3.40 17.58 -1.22
CA ARG A 185 -3.06 18.49 -0.11
C ARG A 185 -2.04 17.85 0.84
N ALA A 186 -2.16 16.57 1.14
CA ALA A 186 -1.17 15.85 1.92
C ALA A 186 0.20 15.81 1.23
N LYS A 187 0.23 15.60 -0.09
CA LYS A 187 1.45 15.66 -0.90
C LYS A 187 2.14 17.00 -0.77
N GLU A 188 1.40 18.11 -0.88
CA GLU A 188 1.96 19.48 -0.72
C GLU A 188 2.60 19.68 0.67
N ILE A 189 2.03 19.08 1.71
CA ILE A 189 2.61 19.13 3.07
C ILE A 189 3.93 18.37 3.10
N LEU A 190 3.99 17.15 2.57
CA LEU A 190 5.21 16.35 2.52
C LEU A 190 6.31 17.03 1.71
N GLU A 191 5.96 17.61 0.54
CA GLU A 191 6.92 18.31 -0.34
C GLU A 191 7.53 19.54 0.33
N LYS A 192 6.75 20.31 1.09
CA LYS A 192 7.25 21.45 1.90
C LYS A 192 8.27 21.02 2.94
N GLU A 193 8.16 19.80 3.43
CA GLU A 193 9.08 19.18 4.37
C GLU A 193 10.24 18.42 3.71
N GLY A 194 10.39 18.55 2.38
CA GLY A 194 11.46 17.94 1.59
C GLY A 194 11.27 16.44 1.30
N ILE A 195 10.08 15.90 1.55
CA ILE A 195 9.74 14.51 1.27
C ILE A 195 9.05 14.44 -0.09
N GLN A 196 9.58 13.60 -1.00
CA GLN A 196 8.99 13.36 -2.32
C GLN A 196 8.20 12.05 -2.27
N PRO A 197 6.87 12.10 -2.06
CA PRO A 197 6.04 10.91 -2.03
C PRO A 197 5.78 10.37 -3.44
N ILE A 198 5.67 9.05 -3.55
CA ILE A 198 5.14 8.39 -4.74
C ILE A 198 3.62 8.53 -4.81
#